data_d5ddeba12c1f49a47eb91b1d763c5204
#
_entry.id   d5ddeba12c1f49a47eb91b1d763c5204
#
_cell.length_a   1.000
_cell.length_b   1.000
_cell.length_c   1.000
_cell.angle_alpha   90.00
_cell.angle_beta   90.00
_cell.angle_gamma   90.00
#
_symmetry.space_group_name_H-M   'P 1'
#
loop_
_entity.id
_entity.type
_entity.pdbx_description
1 polymer ?
#
loop_
_entity_poly.entity_id
_entity_poly.type
_entity_poly.pdbx_seq_one_letter_code
_entity_poly.pdbx_strand_id
1 'polypeptide(L)'
;MPAPAYRYRDNPDAIRALVRPREVHRDVYIDDEVFRLEMEHLFANTWIYAGHASQAPNAGDFITCEIGGKPLLISRHTDGEIYVNYNRCAHKGTRIAGEPCGNAGKMFRCPYHGWAYRTDGSLLSVPLRKGYDGTGFEDTAMLRGLAPVKNFRVYRDFIFVKLNDGGPDFEQFFGDSLSTIDNMVDRSPEGRLILEGAPLRYMHRCNWKMLVENQTDTCHPMVAHESSAGTAVKVWKETGRNDRHPAIELLAPFTSTYKFYEEFGIRVWPNGHGHTGVTDSIHADYSEIPGYWEMMVDAYGEARAKAILGDIRHNTVYFPNIMVKGPIQTLRVFLPLAADKTLVESWTFRLAGAPDQLFARTLLYNRTINAPTSIVGHDDLEMYERIQTGLRADGHEWVNVQRLYNEDEEPDATVVVNGTSERQMRNQFNAWVRYMTLDMTGDMTGNMTGDMDPAAAALNPAPAAGAERPVA
;
A
#
# COMPACT_ATOMS: atom_id res chain seq x y z
N MET A 1 -24.19 -21.40 -22.44
CA MET A 1 -22.85 -21.83 -22.04
C MET A 1 -22.94 -22.29 -20.58
N PRO A 2 -22.35 -23.40 -20.17
CA PRO A 2 -22.26 -23.72 -18.74
C PRO A 2 -21.56 -22.57 -18.03
N ALA A 3 -21.99 -22.23 -16.81
CA ALA A 3 -21.30 -21.24 -15.99
C ALA A 3 -19.82 -21.65 -15.86
N PRO A 4 -18.86 -20.72 -15.92
CA PRO A 4 -17.46 -21.05 -15.72
C PRO A 4 -17.33 -21.75 -14.35
N ALA A 5 -16.68 -22.89 -14.33
CA ALA A 5 -16.35 -23.58 -13.09
C ALA A 5 -15.36 -22.71 -12.33
N TYR A 6 -15.78 -22.14 -11.19
CA TYR A 6 -14.90 -21.39 -10.30
C TYR A 6 -13.97 -22.39 -9.60
N ARG A 7 -12.68 -22.06 -9.56
CA ARG A 7 -11.64 -22.91 -8.95
C ARG A 7 -11.41 -22.55 -7.48
N TYR A 8 -11.51 -21.26 -7.17
CA TYR A 8 -11.12 -20.68 -5.89
C TYR A 8 -12.30 -20.13 -5.10
N ARG A 9 -13.39 -19.75 -5.76
CA ARG A 9 -14.58 -19.23 -5.10
C ARG A 9 -15.19 -20.30 -4.21
N ASP A 10 -15.51 -19.94 -2.98
CA ASP A 10 -16.05 -20.85 -1.96
C ASP A 10 -15.17 -22.10 -1.64
N ASN A 11 -13.87 -22.01 -1.97
CA ASN A 11 -12.91 -23.08 -1.75
C ASN A 11 -11.66 -22.55 -1.02
N PRO A 12 -11.74 -22.38 0.31
CA PRO A 12 -10.62 -21.84 1.10
C PRO A 12 -9.36 -22.72 1.04
N ASP A 13 -9.52 -24.03 0.89
CA ASP A 13 -8.37 -24.95 0.81
C ASP A 13 -7.61 -24.78 -0.51
N ALA A 14 -8.32 -24.55 -1.62
CA ALA A 14 -7.66 -24.20 -2.88
C ALA A 14 -6.88 -22.88 -2.79
N ILE A 15 -7.40 -21.89 -2.05
CA ILE A 15 -6.69 -20.64 -1.81
C ILE A 15 -5.45 -20.87 -0.92
N ARG A 16 -5.58 -21.62 0.18
CA ARG A 16 -4.46 -21.96 1.06
C ARG A 16 -3.37 -22.70 0.31
N ALA A 17 -3.75 -23.61 -0.60
CA ALA A 17 -2.80 -24.39 -1.39
C ALA A 17 -1.92 -23.54 -2.34
N LEU A 18 -2.29 -22.28 -2.60
CA LEU A 18 -1.49 -21.36 -3.43
C LEU A 18 -0.26 -20.79 -2.71
N VAL A 19 -0.17 -20.92 -1.39
CA VAL A 19 0.95 -20.41 -0.60
C VAL A 19 1.51 -21.53 0.25
N ARG A 20 2.81 -21.76 0.11
CA ARG A 20 3.59 -22.72 0.91
C ARG A 20 4.68 -21.96 1.68
N PRO A 21 5.29 -22.54 2.69
CA PRO A 21 6.29 -21.83 3.49
C PRO A 21 7.46 -21.22 2.72
N ARG A 22 7.80 -21.79 1.55
CA ARG A 22 8.98 -21.41 0.76
C ARG A 22 8.67 -20.93 -0.65
N GLU A 23 7.40 -20.99 -1.06
CA GLU A 23 7.02 -20.72 -2.44
C GLU A 23 5.56 -20.30 -2.56
N VAL A 24 5.26 -19.53 -3.61
CA VAL A 24 3.92 -19.01 -3.91
C VAL A 24 3.55 -19.42 -5.32
N HIS A 25 2.34 -19.95 -5.51
CA HIS A 25 1.88 -20.36 -6.83
C HIS A 25 1.65 -19.16 -7.74
N ARG A 26 2.02 -19.26 -9.01
CA ARG A 26 1.90 -18.16 -9.98
C ARG A 26 0.50 -17.59 -10.14
N ASP A 27 -0.57 -18.40 -9.90
CA ASP A 27 -1.96 -17.95 -9.98
C ASP A 27 -2.26 -16.80 -9.02
N VAL A 28 -1.53 -16.67 -7.91
CA VAL A 28 -1.61 -15.53 -7.00
C VAL A 28 -1.36 -14.20 -7.73
N TYR A 29 -0.58 -14.22 -8.81
CA TYR A 29 -0.21 -13.03 -9.57
C TYR A 29 -0.95 -12.87 -10.91
N ILE A 30 -1.41 -13.96 -11.52
CA ILE A 30 -1.88 -13.92 -12.91
C ILE A 30 -3.34 -14.34 -13.10
N ASP A 31 -3.99 -14.92 -12.09
CA ASP A 31 -5.35 -15.44 -12.21
C ASP A 31 -6.39 -14.36 -11.91
N ASP A 32 -7.33 -14.16 -12.85
CA ASP A 32 -8.39 -13.13 -12.74
C ASP A 32 -9.44 -13.49 -11.66
N GLU A 33 -9.65 -14.79 -11.35
CA GLU A 33 -10.56 -15.19 -10.28
C GLU A 33 -9.94 -14.84 -8.93
N VAL A 34 -8.66 -15.17 -8.73
CA VAL A 34 -7.91 -14.78 -7.52
C VAL A 34 -7.95 -13.27 -7.32
N PHE A 35 -7.70 -12.49 -8.38
CA PHE A 35 -7.78 -11.04 -8.31
C PHE A 35 -9.16 -10.52 -7.86
N ARG A 36 -10.24 -11.08 -8.41
CA ARG A 36 -11.60 -10.70 -7.98
C ARG A 36 -11.86 -11.01 -6.52
N LEU A 37 -11.41 -12.18 -6.06
CA LEU A 37 -11.54 -12.58 -4.67
C LEU A 37 -10.71 -11.70 -3.74
N GLU A 38 -9.53 -11.20 -4.18
CA GLU A 38 -8.76 -10.19 -3.44
C GLU A 38 -9.59 -8.93 -3.18
N MET A 39 -10.30 -8.42 -4.19
CA MET A 39 -11.15 -7.24 -4.02
C MET A 39 -12.34 -7.50 -3.08
N GLU A 40 -12.93 -8.70 -3.15
CA GLU A 40 -14.08 -9.09 -2.34
C GLU A 40 -13.70 -9.42 -0.88
N HIS A 41 -12.55 -10.02 -0.64
CA HIS A 41 -12.11 -10.51 0.67
C HIS A 41 -10.97 -9.67 1.25
N LEU A 42 -9.79 -9.66 0.61
CA LEU A 42 -8.62 -8.99 1.17
C LEU A 42 -8.84 -7.47 1.35
N PHE A 43 -9.20 -6.77 0.25
CA PHE A 43 -9.38 -5.32 0.26
C PHE A 43 -10.65 -4.85 1.00
N ALA A 44 -11.61 -5.75 1.25
CA ALA A 44 -12.79 -5.44 2.04
C ALA A 44 -12.61 -5.71 3.54
N ASN A 45 -11.74 -6.65 3.93
CA ASN A 45 -11.54 -7.07 5.32
C ASN A 45 -10.28 -6.48 5.98
N THR A 46 -9.46 -5.75 5.25
CA THR A 46 -8.29 -5.06 5.78
C THR A 46 -8.49 -3.55 5.84
N TRP A 47 -7.66 -2.84 6.61
CA TRP A 47 -7.67 -1.39 6.68
C TRP A 47 -6.88 -0.80 5.54
N ILE A 48 -7.57 -0.12 4.63
CA ILE A 48 -7.03 0.44 3.39
C ILE A 48 -6.92 1.96 3.50
N TYR A 49 -5.78 2.50 3.11
CA TYR A 49 -5.62 3.95 3.01
C TYR A 49 -6.54 4.52 1.93
N ALA A 50 -7.32 5.52 2.32
CA ALA A 50 -8.35 6.15 1.48
C ALA A 50 -8.04 7.62 1.13
N GLY A 51 -7.14 8.27 1.86
CA GLY A 51 -6.77 9.67 1.66
C GLY A 51 -6.17 10.31 2.90
N HIS A 52 -5.93 11.61 2.82
CA HIS A 52 -5.39 12.41 3.92
C HIS A 52 -6.30 13.62 4.19
N ALA A 53 -6.57 13.93 5.45
CA ALA A 53 -7.51 14.97 5.84
C ALA A 53 -7.14 16.38 5.33
N SER A 54 -5.85 16.62 5.06
CA SER A 54 -5.40 17.87 4.44
C SER A 54 -5.83 18.05 2.98
N GLN A 55 -6.37 17.00 2.33
CA GLN A 55 -6.95 17.12 0.98
C GLN A 55 -8.36 17.74 1.01
N ALA A 56 -8.99 17.75 2.18
CA ALA A 56 -10.30 18.36 2.42
C ALA A 56 -10.19 19.29 3.64
N PRO A 57 -9.45 20.42 3.56
CA PRO A 57 -9.16 21.27 4.71
C PRO A 57 -10.36 22.09 5.19
N ASN A 58 -11.33 22.40 4.33
CA ASN A 58 -12.44 23.29 4.63
C ASN A 58 -13.78 22.55 4.64
N ALA A 59 -14.75 23.08 5.33
CA ALA A 59 -16.12 22.58 5.27
C ALA A 59 -16.65 22.56 3.83
N GLY A 60 -17.23 21.43 3.43
CA GLY A 60 -17.70 21.18 2.07
C GLY A 60 -16.66 20.58 1.13
N ASP A 61 -15.38 20.61 1.48
CA ASP A 61 -14.35 19.92 0.68
C ASP A 61 -14.58 18.41 0.70
N PHE A 62 -14.28 17.79 -0.44
CA PHE A 62 -14.39 16.35 -0.60
C PHE A 62 -13.28 15.77 -1.48
N ILE A 63 -13.02 14.48 -1.29
CA ILE A 63 -12.24 13.63 -2.17
C ILE A 63 -13.03 12.37 -2.50
N THR A 64 -12.74 11.74 -3.62
CA THR A 64 -13.29 10.44 -3.99
C THR A 64 -12.17 9.43 -4.19
N CYS A 65 -12.40 8.19 -3.78
CA CYS A 65 -11.51 7.07 -4.03
C CYS A 65 -12.32 5.82 -4.36
N GLU A 66 -11.63 4.75 -4.73
CA GLU A 66 -12.24 3.44 -4.97
C GLU A 66 -11.44 2.38 -4.21
N ILE A 67 -12.14 1.55 -3.43
CA ILE A 67 -11.54 0.50 -2.61
C ILE A 67 -12.33 -0.79 -2.81
N GLY A 68 -11.66 -1.88 -3.15
CA GLY A 68 -12.31 -3.16 -3.43
C GLY A 68 -13.40 -3.05 -4.51
N GLY A 69 -13.20 -2.19 -5.52
CA GLY A 69 -14.19 -1.90 -6.57
C GLY A 69 -15.40 -1.08 -6.09
N LYS A 70 -15.37 -0.51 -4.88
CA LYS A 70 -16.46 0.31 -4.32
C LYS A 70 -16.08 1.78 -4.34
N PRO A 71 -16.87 2.67 -5.01
CA PRO A 71 -16.64 4.11 -5.00
C PRO A 71 -17.01 4.71 -3.65
N LEU A 72 -16.09 5.46 -3.06
CA LEU A 72 -16.25 6.16 -1.79
C LEU A 72 -16.21 7.68 -1.98
N LEU A 73 -16.87 8.38 -1.08
CA LEU A 73 -16.92 9.82 -0.95
C LEU A 73 -16.50 10.21 0.47
N ILE A 74 -15.40 10.91 0.58
CA ILE A 74 -14.85 11.40 1.83
C ILE A 74 -15.04 12.91 1.83
N SER A 75 -15.67 13.45 2.86
CA SER A 75 -16.02 14.89 2.91
C SER A 75 -15.82 15.47 4.29
N ARG A 76 -15.45 16.75 4.35
CA ARG A 76 -15.44 17.50 5.61
C ARG A 76 -16.77 18.19 5.80
N HIS A 77 -17.42 17.92 6.92
CA HIS A 77 -18.69 18.53 7.28
C HIS A 77 -18.48 19.88 7.97
N THR A 78 -19.59 20.60 8.20
CA THR A 78 -19.59 21.92 8.85
C THR A 78 -19.21 21.89 10.34
N ASP A 79 -19.26 20.72 10.98
CA ASP A 79 -18.77 20.47 12.33
C ASP A 79 -17.23 20.31 12.41
N GLY A 80 -16.56 20.28 11.26
CA GLY A 80 -15.11 20.08 11.14
C GLY A 80 -14.69 18.63 11.01
N GLU A 81 -15.59 17.66 11.13
CA GLU A 81 -15.29 16.24 11.11
C GLU A 81 -15.26 15.69 9.67
N ILE A 82 -14.51 14.60 9.49
CA ILE A 82 -14.46 13.82 8.25
C ILE A 82 -15.53 12.74 8.28
N TYR A 83 -16.28 12.64 7.18
CA TYR A 83 -17.28 11.59 6.95
C TYR A 83 -16.92 10.78 5.73
N VAL A 84 -17.12 9.47 5.80
CA VAL A 84 -16.88 8.53 4.72
C VAL A 84 -18.16 7.81 4.36
N ASN A 85 -18.61 7.99 3.12
CA ASN A 85 -19.84 7.40 2.61
C ASN A 85 -19.57 6.64 1.31
N TYR A 86 -20.40 5.66 0.97
CA TYR A 86 -20.41 5.13 -0.38
C TYR A 86 -20.87 6.24 -1.35
N ASN A 87 -20.12 6.45 -2.41
CA ASN A 87 -20.41 7.47 -3.44
C ASN A 87 -21.54 7.01 -4.35
N ARG A 88 -22.72 6.79 -3.76
CA ARG A 88 -23.88 6.20 -4.43
C ARG A 88 -25.19 6.82 -3.90
N CYS A 89 -25.93 7.44 -4.80
CA CYS A 89 -27.25 8.00 -4.49
C CYS A 89 -28.21 6.92 -3.97
N ALA A 90 -28.87 7.20 -2.84
CA ALA A 90 -29.84 6.29 -2.25
C ALA A 90 -31.07 6.02 -3.14
N HIS A 91 -31.38 6.94 -4.10
CA HIS A 91 -32.52 6.77 -5.00
C HIS A 91 -32.31 5.66 -6.03
N LYS A 92 -31.39 5.85 -6.97
CA LYS A 92 -31.16 4.90 -8.09
C LYS A 92 -29.68 4.59 -8.33
N GLY A 93 -28.84 4.80 -7.32
CA GLY A 93 -27.44 4.37 -7.34
C GLY A 93 -26.49 5.24 -8.18
N THR A 94 -26.92 6.42 -8.65
CA THR A 94 -26.03 7.33 -9.38
C THR A 94 -24.85 7.76 -8.50
N ARG A 95 -23.65 7.77 -9.05
CA ARG A 95 -22.46 8.36 -8.40
C ARG A 95 -22.71 9.85 -8.13
N ILE A 96 -22.55 10.29 -6.88
CA ILE A 96 -22.87 11.66 -6.44
C ILE A 96 -21.79 12.64 -6.88
N ALA A 97 -20.52 12.35 -6.56
CA ALA A 97 -19.38 13.15 -6.94
C ALA A 97 -18.59 12.41 -8.04
N GLY A 98 -18.48 13.02 -9.21
CA GLY A 98 -17.75 12.49 -10.37
C GLY A 98 -16.28 12.87 -10.35
N GLU A 99 -15.94 14.00 -9.72
CA GLU A 99 -14.60 14.55 -9.66
C GLU A 99 -13.75 13.88 -8.56
N PRO A 100 -12.43 13.83 -8.71
CA PRO A 100 -11.53 13.25 -7.70
C PRO A 100 -11.50 14.06 -6.40
N CYS A 101 -11.71 15.38 -6.47
CA CYS A 101 -11.81 16.29 -5.34
C CYS A 101 -12.55 17.57 -5.73
N GLY A 102 -13.01 18.32 -4.73
CA GLY A 102 -13.67 19.59 -4.94
C GLY A 102 -14.30 20.12 -3.65
N ASN A 103 -15.15 21.15 -3.81
CA ASN A 103 -15.96 21.70 -2.71
C ASN A 103 -17.43 21.68 -3.09
N ALA A 104 -18.24 20.95 -2.35
CA ALA A 104 -19.69 20.84 -2.54
C ALA A 104 -20.49 21.99 -1.86
N GLY A 105 -19.81 22.90 -1.20
CA GLY A 105 -20.43 23.90 -0.34
C GLY A 105 -21.16 23.24 0.83
N LYS A 106 -22.47 23.44 0.91
CA LYS A 106 -23.28 22.89 2.01
C LYS A 106 -23.90 21.53 1.73
N MET A 107 -23.89 21.07 0.47
CA MET A 107 -24.59 19.84 0.08
C MET A 107 -24.09 19.25 -1.24
N PHE A 108 -24.18 17.95 -1.35
CA PHE A 108 -24.12 17.23 -2.62
C PHE A 108 -25.51 17.16 -3.26
N ARG A 109 -25.61 17.36 -4.56
CA ARG A 109 -26.84 17.19 -5.30
C ARG A 109 -26.66 16.11 -6.37
N CYS A 110 -27.48 15.07 -6.29
CA CYS A 110 -27.47 14.00 -7.31
C CYS A 110 -27.73 14.57 -8.70
N PRO A 111 -26.86 14.33 -9.67
CA PRO A 111 -27.01 14.90 -11.01
C PRO A 111 -28.16 14.30 -11.79
N TYR A 112 -28.75 13.19 -11.33
CA TYR A 112 -29.84 12.51 -12.06
C TYR A 112 -31.22 13.04 -11.69
N HIS A 113 -31.64 12.94 -10.41
CA HIS A 113 -33.00 13.34 -9.99
C HIS A 113 -32.99 14.42 -8.89
N GLY A 114 -31.85 15.05 -8.64
CA GLY A 114 -31.74 16.18 -7.74
C GLY A 114 -31.91 15.88 -6.25
N TRP A 115 -31.88 14.60 -5.81
CA TRP A 115 -31.80 14.30 -4.38
C TRP A 115 -30.57 14.99 -3.79
N ALA A 116 -30.74 15.63 -2.65
CA ALA A 116 -29.67 16.37 -2.01
C ALA A 116 -29.29 15.77 -0.66
N TYR A 117 -27.99 15.79 -0.38
CA TYR A 117 -27.39 15.25 0.83
C TYR A 117 -26.48 16.29 1.46
N ARG A 118 -26.46 16.39 2.77
CA ARG A 118 -25.44 17.18 3.47
C ARG A 118 -24.08 16.57 3.30
N THR A 119 -23.05 17.29 3.67
CA THR A 119 -21.67 16.80 3.56
C THR A 119 -21.31 15.70 4.55
N ASP A 120 -22.16 15.43 5.56
CA ASP A 120 -22.11 14.23 6.41
C ASP A 120 -22.74 12.97 5.75
N GLY A 121 -23.38 13.14 4.59
CA GLY A 121 -24.12 12.10 3.90
C GLY A 121 -25.62 12.05 4.23
N SER A 122 -26.10 12.74 5.24
CA SER A 122 -27.53 12.76 5.63
C SER A 122 -28.40 13.36 4.53
N LEU A 123 -29.61 12.79 4.35
CA LEU A 123 -30.56 13.28 3.35
C LEU A 123 -31.05 14.69 3.70
N LEU A 124 -30.89 15.62 2.78
CA LEU A 124 -31.36 17.00 2.94
C LEU A 124 -32.74 17.22 2.31
N SER A 125 -32.91 16.79 1.06
CA SER A 125 -34.18 16.98 0.35
C SER A 125 -34.40 15.98 -0.78
N VAL A 126 -35.66 15.71 -1.05
CA VAL A 126 -36.15 14.87 -2.15
C VAL A 126 -37.09 15.70 -3.01
N PRO A 127 -36.82 15.92 -4.31
CA PRO A 127 -37.74 16.58 -5.22
C PRO A 127 -39.06 15.82 -5.32
N LEU A 128 -40.15 16.54 -5.53
CA LEU A 128 -41.50 15.98 -5.68
C LEU A 128 -41.92 15.08 -4.49
N ARG A 129 -41.54 15.49 -3.26
CA ARG A 129 -41.75 14.73 -2.03
C ARG A 129 -43.18 14.19 -1.90
N LYS A 130 -44.19 15.02 -2.25
CA LYS A 130 -45.60 14.63 -2.19
C LYS A 130 -45.95 13.36 -2.99
N GLY A 131 -45.17 13.02 -4.02
CA GLY A 131 -45.35 11.80 -4.79
C GLY A 131 -45.03 10.53 -4.03
N TYR A 132 -44.45 10.64 -2.85
CA TYR A 132 -44.13 9.51 -1.97
C TYR A 132 -45.15 9.34 -0.84
N ASP A 133 -46.13 10.24 -0.70
CA ASP A 133 -47.13 10.13 0.34
C ASP A 133 -47.94 8.84 0.23
N GLY A 134 -48.05 8.10 1.32
CA GLY A 134 -48.76 6.81 1.37
C GLY A 134 -48.07 5.63 0.71
N THR A 135 -46.80 5.78 0.25
CA THR A 135 -46.05 4.71 -0.43
C THR A 135 -45.20 3.86 0.52
N GLY A 136 -45.18 4.17 1.82
CA GLY A 136 -44.24 3.55 2.79
C GLY A 136 -42.79 4.06 2.69
N PHE A 137 -42.56 5.09 1.91
CA PHE A 137 -41.22 5.67 1.73
C PHE A 137 -40.62 6.16 3.05
N GLU A 138 -41.45 6.66 3.97
CA GLU A 138 -41.04 7.16 5.31
C GLU A 138 -40.37 6.09 6.16
N ASP A 139 -40.68 4.80 5.91
CA ASP A 139 -40.12 3.67 6.65
C ASP A 139 -38.83 3.11 6.02
N THR A 140 -38.38 3.69 4.91
CA THR A 140 -37.22 3.18 4.19
C THR A 140 -35.88 3.71 4.74
N ALA A 141 -34.85 2.89 4.66
CA ALA A 141 -33.48 3.28 5.00
C ALA A 141 -32.93 4.43 4.11
N MET A 142 -33.57 4.67 2.94
CA MET A 142 -33.20 5.74 2.01
C MET A 142 -33.31 7.14 2.64
N LEU A 143 -34.19 7.32 3.63
CA LEU A 143 -34.32 8.58 4.39
C LEU A 143 -33.11 8.92 5.25
N ARG A 144 -32.26 7.94 5.55
CA ARG A 144 -31.03 8.17 6.31
C ARG A 144 -29.98 8.88 5.47
N GLY A 145 -30.08 8.85 4.12
CA GLY A 145 -29.13 9.48 3.22
C GLY A 145 -28.22 8.50 2.49
N LEU A 146 -26.96 8.89 2.26
CA LEU A 146 -25.93 8.02 1.71
C LEU A 146 -25.60 6.92 2.73
N ALA A 147 -25.27 5.74 2.22
CA ALA A 147 -24.81 4.66 3.10
C ALA A 147 -23.42 5.00 3.65
N PRO A 148 -23.23 5.10 4.97
CA PRO A 148 -21.94 5.36 5.56
C PRO A 148 -21.03 4.14 5.50
N VAL A 149 -19.71 4.35 5.36
CA VAL A 149 -18.70 3.35 5.69
C VAL A 149 -18.54 3.35 7.20
N LYS A 150 -18.93 2.26 7.85
CA LYS A 150 -18.98 2.17 9.32
C LYS A 150 -17.59 2.15 9.94
N ASN A 151 -16.68 1.40 9.33
CA ASN A 151 -15.33 1.20 9.83
C ASN A 151 -14.38 2.12 9.09
N PHE A 152 -14.20 3.34 9.61
CA PHE A 152 -13.13 4.25 9.18
C PHE A 152 -12.43 4.86 10.38
N ARG A 153 -11.17 5.25 10.18
CA ARG A 153 -10.33 5.88 11.20
C ARG A 153 -9.54 7.01 10.57
N VAL A 154 -9.53 8.15 11.20
CA VAL A 154 -8.58 9.23 10.93
C VAL A 154 -7.47 9.13 11.96
N TYR A 155 -6.27 8.74 11.53
CA TYR A 155 -5.09 8.59 12.37
C TYR A 155 -4.00 9.55 11.91
N ARG A 156 -3.67 10.54 12.71
CA ARG A 156 -2.68 11.59 12.36
C ARG A 156 -2.96 12.19 10.96
N ASP A 157 -4.22 12.45 10.64
CA ASP A 157 -4.77 12.90 9.37
C ASP A 157 -4.75 11.87 8.21
N PHE A 158 -4.17 10.69 8.39
CA PHE A 158 -4.32 9.59 7.43
C PHE A 158 -5.69 8.94 7.62
N ILE A 159 -6.44 8.81 6.53
CA ILE A 159 -7.80 8.24 6.52
C ILE A 159 -7.70 6.79 6.06
N PHE A 160 -8.09 5.88 6.95
CA PHE A 160 -8.18 4.45 6.66
C PHE A 160 -9.63 4.00 6.71
N VAL A 161 -9.98 3.03 5.87
CA VAL A 161 -11.30 2.43 5.85
C VAL A 161 -11.21 0.90 5.78
N LYS A 162 -12.20 0.22 6.35
CA LYS A 162 -12.45 -1.21 6.21
C LYS A 162 -13.92 -1.39 5.81
N LEU A 163 -14.18 -2.08 4.69
CA LEU A 163 -15.52 -2.12 4.11
C LEU A 163 -16.44 -3.12 4.82
N ASN A 164 -15.89 -4.23 5.29
CA ASN A 164 -16.61 -5.28 6.01
C ASN A 164 -16.46 -5.14 7.52
N ASP A 165 -17.38 -5.77 8.28
CA ASP A 165 -17.32 -5.79 9.74
C ASP A 165 -16.35 -6.87 10.28
N GLY A 166 -15.94 -7.85 9.46
CA GLY A 166 -14.97 -8.89 9.80
C GLY A 166 -13.54 -8.38 9.96
N GLY A 167 -12.65 -9.28 10.42
CA GLY A 167 -11.23 -8.98 10.57
C GLY A 167 -10.88 -8.13 11.81
N PRO A 168 -9.59 -7.81 11.97
CA PRO A 168 -9.09 -7.09 13.14
C PRO A 168 -9.61 -5.65 13.21
N ASP A 169 -9.66 -5.07 14.41
CA ASP A 169 -9.82 -3.64 14.58
C ASP A 169 -8.57 -2.87 14.09
N PHE A 170 -8.62 -1.54 14.12
CA PHE A 170 -7.54 -0.70 13.59
C PHE A 170 -6.23 -0.89 14.35
N GLU A 171 -6.30 -0.89 15.66
CA GLU A 171 -5.16 -1.03 16.55
C GLU A 171 -4.53 -2.43 16.46
N GLN A 172 -5.36 -3.47 16.36
CA GLN A 172 -4.90 -4.86 16.18
C GLN A 172 -4.27 -5.08 14.79
N PHE A 173 -4.81 -4.41 13.75
CA PHE A 173 -4.28 -4.55 12.40
C PHE A 173 -2.89 -3.93 12.24
N PHE A 174 -2.73 -2.69 12.69
CA PHE A 174 -1.48 -1.95 12.49
C PHE A 174 -0.46 -2.16 13.62
N GLY A 175 -0.91 -2.24 14.86
CA GLY A 175 -0.03 -2.39 16.03
C GLY A 175 1.12 -1.38 16.05
N ASP A 176 2.31 -1.84 16.40
CA ASP A 176 3.53 -1.03 16.47
C ASP A 176 3.97 -0.41 15.14
N SER A 177 3.44 -0.90 14.01
CA SER A 177 3.78 -0.33 12.71
C SER A 177 3.35 1.13 12.58
N LEU A 178 2.29 1.57 13.28
CA LEU A 178 1.82 2.96 13.32
C LEU A 178 2.92 3.96 13.72
N SER A 179 3.89 3.51 14.50
CA SER A 179 5.03 4.34 14.91
C SER A 179 5.82 4.97 13.74
N THR A 180 5.72 4.43 12.52
CA THR A 180 6.31 5.09 11.34
C THR A 180 5.51 6.32 10.91
N ILE A 181 4.18 6.24 10.94
CA ILE A 181 3.32 7.41 10.68
C ILE A 181 3.56 8.46 11.76
N ASP A 182 3.61 8.04 13.03
CA ASP A 182 3.90 8.96 14.15
C ASP A 182 5.23 9.68 13.94
N ASN A 183 6.29 8.94 13.66
CA ASN A 183 7.60 9.54 13.40
C ASN A 183 7.58 10.48 12.19
N MET A 184 6.91 10.11 11.11
CA MET A 184 6.80 10.98 9.92
C MET A 184 6.10 12.31 10.25
N VAL A 185 5.02 12.27 11.01
CA VAL A 185 4.26 13.46 11.43
C VAL A 185 5.05 14.29 12.43
N ASP A 186 5.69 13.64 13.41
CA ASP A 186 6.49 14.31 14.45
C ASP A 186 7.75 15.01 13.89
N ARG A 187 8.17 14.72 12.64
CA ARG A 187 9.22 15.50 11.94
C ARG A 187 8.77 16.91 11.58
N SER A 188 7.48 17.22 11.70
CA SER A 188 6.97 18.58 11.55
C SER A 188 7.11 19.36 12.86
N PRO A 189 7.71 20.57 12.87
CA PRO A 189 7.72 21.43 14.06
C PRO A 189 6.31 21.75 14.59
N GLU A 190 5.29 21.74 13.72
CA GLU A 190 3.88 21.94 14.09
C GLU A 190 3.10 20.63 14.30
N GLY A 191 3.75 19.48 14.21
CA GLY A 191 3.10 18.17 14.37
C GLY A 191 2.05 17.84 13.30
N ARG A 192 2.16 18.42 12.10
CA ARG A 192 1.21 18.25 10.99
C ARG A 192 1.90 18.02 9.66
N LEU A 193 1.30 17.16 8.84
CA LEU A 193 1.64 16.99 7.44
C LEU A 193 0.60 17.71 6.56
N ILE A 194 1.08 18.25 5.45
CA ILE A 194 0.22 18.84 4.41
C ILE A 194 0.53 18.11 3.12
N LEU A 195 -0.45 17.41 2.58
CA LEU A 195 -0.33 16.79 1.26
C LEU A 195 -0.37 17.91 0.23
N GLU A 196 0.74 18.13 -0.47
CA GLU A 196 0.92 19.29 -1.34
C GLU A 196 1.14 18.87 -2.80
N GLY A 197 0.35 19.48 -3.67
CA GLY A 197 0.38 19.22 -5.10
C GLY A 197 -0.41 17.98 -5.53
N ALA A 198 -0.37 17.69 -6.83
CA ALA A 198 -0.93 16.47 -7.39
C ALA A 198 0.07 15.32 -7.30
N PRO A 199 -0.40 14.07 -7.14
CA PRO A 199 0.48 12.91 -7.13
C PRO A 199 1.09 12.67 -8.52
N LEU A 200 2.25 12.03 -8.54
CA LEU A 200 2.68 11.32 -9.74
C LEU A 200 1.78 10.10 -9.90
N ARG A 201 1.11 9.99 -11.03
CA ARG A 201 0.20 8.87 -11.35
C ARG A 201 0.70 8.13 -12.57
N TYR A 202 0.87 6.83 -12.43
CA TYR A 202 1.36 6.00 -13.53
C TYR A 202 0.88 4.56 -13.39
N MET A 203 0.77 3.90 -14.53
CA MET A 203 0.29 2.53 -14.62
C MET A 203 1.46 1.55 -14.66
N HIS A 204 1.46 0.60 -13.73
CA HIS A 204 2.27 -0.60 -13.82
C HIS A 204 1.49 -1.72 -14.51
N ARG A 205 2.11 -2.39 -15.48
CA ARG A 205 1.56 -3.57 -16.17
C ARG A 205 1.92 -4.84 -15.44
N CYS A 206 1.56 -4.87 -14.17
CA CYS A 206 1.85 -5.99 -13.29
C CYS A 206 0.85 -6.11 -12.15
N ASN A 207 0.88 -7.23 -11.47
CA ASN A 207 0.13 -7.47 -10.25
C ASN A 207 0.65 -6.57 -9.11
N TRP A 208 -0.27 -6.07 -8.29
CA TRP A 208 0.02 -5.15 -7.19
C TRP A 208 0.98 -5.73 -6.14
N LYS A 209 0.98 -7.07 -5.95
CA LYS A 209 1.85 -7.74 -4.97
C LYS A 209 3.33 -7.61 -5.31
N MET A 210 3.70 -7.60 -6.60
CA MET A 210 5.08 -7.37 -7.02
C MET A 210 5.61 -6.01 -6.56
N LEU A 211 4.74 -4.99 -6.55
CA LEU A 211 5.08 -3.66 -6.06
C LEU A 211 5.33 -3.67 -4.55
N VAL A 212 4.48 -4.37 -3.80
CA VAL A 212 4.59 -4.48 -2.34
C VAL A 212 5.86 -5.23 -1.96
N GLU A 213 6.16 -6.34 -2.62
CA GLU A 213 7.38 -7.14 -2.43
C GLU A 213 8.64 -6.32 -2.69
N ASN A 214 8.68 -5.59 -3.80
CA ASN A 214 9.83 -4.76 -4.19
C ASN A 214 10.20 -3.70 -3.13
N GLN A 215 9.21 -3.16 -2.39
CA GLN A 215 9.49 -2.11 -1.40
C GLN A 215 10.39 -2.58 -0.26
N THR A 216 10.42 -3.86 0.00
CA THR A 216 11.24 -4.47 1.05
C THR A 216 12.32 -5.41 0.52
N ASP A 217 12.39 -5.60 -0.80
CA ASP A 217 13.50 -6.33 -1.43
C ASP A 217 14.75 -5.44 -1.51
N THR A 218 15.81 -5.85 -0.84
CA THR A 218 17.09 -5.15 -0.83
C THR A 218 18.11 -5.77 -1.80
N CYS A 219 17.74 -6.85 -2.49
CA CYS A 219 18.66 -7.56 -3.38
C CYS A 219 18.59 -7.08 -4.83
N HIS A 220 17.42 -6.66 -5.33
CA HIS A 220 17.27 -6.21 -6.70
C HIS A 220 18.04 -4.92 -7.03
N PRO A 221 18.23 -3.92 -6.10
CA PRO A 221 18.78 -2.63 -6.51
C PRO A 221 20.14 -2.70 -7.17
N MET A 222 21.01 -3.58 -6.71
CA MET A 222 22.38 -3.71 -7.23
C MET A 222 22.45 -4.29 -8.66
N VAL A 223 21.40 -4.99 -9.08
CA VAL A 223 21.33 -5.60 -10.41
C VAL A 223 20.40 -4.82 -11.33
N ALA A 224 19.18 -4.56 -10.87
CA ALA A 224 18.18 -3.88 -11.69
C ALA A 224 18.57 -2.44 -12.01
N HIS A 225 19.20 -1.72 -11.08
CA HIS A 225 19.58 -0.31 -11.26
C HIS A 225 21.06 -0.09 -11.60
N GLU A 226 21.82 -1.14 -11.92
CA GLU A 226 23.24 -1.02 -12.29
C GLU A 226 23.43 -0.16 -13.53
N SER A 227 22.61 -0.38 -14.57
CA SER A 227 22.70 0.35 -15.84
C SER A 227 22.29 1.80 -15.77
N SER A 228 21.47 2.19 -14.80
CA SER A 228 20.92 3.53 -14.61
C SER A 228 21.63 4.28 -13.46
N ALA A 229 21.27 3.99 -12.21
CA ALA A 229 21.86 4.65 -11.04
C ALA A 229 23.37 4.38 -10.93
N GLY A 230 23.81 3.16 -11.18
CA GLY A 230 25.23 2.79 -11.18
C GLY A 230 26.02 3.62 -12.20
N THR A 231 25.51 3.71 -13.42
CA THR A 231 26.13 4.52 -14.48
C THR A 231 26.15 6.00 -14.13
N ALA A 232 25.04 6.57 -13.60
CA ALA A 232 24.97 7.96 -13.21
C ALA A 232 26.02 8.32 -12.14
N VAL A 233 26.15 7.48 -11.11
CA VAL A 233 27.17 7.65 -10.06
C VAL A 233 28.58 7.52 -10.62
N LYS A 234 28.82 6.57 -11.51
CA LYS A 234 30.13 6.37 -12.18
C LYS A 234 30.52 7.60 -13.00
N VAL A 235 29.64 8.08 -13.88
CA VAL A 235 29.87 9.28 -14.72
C VAL A 235 30.13 10.50 -13.84
N TRP A 236 29.36 10.68 -12.76
CA TRP A 236 29.63 11.76 -11.82
C TRP A 236 31.04 11.73 -11.24
N LYS A 237 31.51 10.55 -10.78
CA LYS A 237 32.87 10.37 -10.26
C LYS A 237 33.94 10.69 -11.31
N GLU A 238 33.70 10.35 -12.56
CA GLU A 238 34.63 10.62 -13.67
C GLU A 238 34.77 12.13 -13.99
N THR A 239 33.81 12.97 -13.58
CA THR A 239 33.94 14.45 -13.72
C THR A 239 35.01 15.05 -12.83
N GLY A 240 35.51 14.33 -11.83
CA GLY A 240 36.46 14.82 -10.83
C GLY A 240 35.88 15.87 -9.88
N ARG A 241 34.57 16.09 -9.89
CA ARG A 241 33.89 17.02 -8.97
C ARG A 241 33.85 16.43 -7.57
N ASN A 242 34.09 17.25 -6.57
CA ASN A 242 34.09 16.88 -5.15
C ASN A 242 32.87 17.46 -4.40
N ASP A 243 32.00 18.21 -5.08
CA ASP A 243 30.80 18.77 -4.47
C ASP A 243 29.76 17.66 -4.26
N ARG A 244 28.97 17.81 -3.19
CA ARG A 244 27.83 16.94 -2.92
C ARG A 244 26.66 17.38 -3.82
N HIS A 245 26.32 16.53 -4.80
CA HIS A 245 25.18 16.80 -5.68
C HIS A 245 23.95 16.03 -5.17
N PRO A 246 22.87 16.74 -4.76
CA PRO A 246 21.72 16.08 -4.08
C PRO A 246 21.13 14.89 -4.84
N ALA A 247 21.01 14.96 -6.17
CA ALA A 247 20.49 13.83 -6.96
C ALA A 247 21.43 12.61 -6.93
N ILE A 248 22.75 12.82 -6.91
CA ILE A 248 23.72 11.70 -6.82
C ILE A 248 23.69 11.07 -5.43
N GLU A 249 23.50 11.85 -4.38
CA GLU A 249 23.33 11.32 -3.02
C GLU A 249 22.07 10.45 -2.90
N LEU A 250 20.99 10.84 -3.55
CA LEU A 250 19.77 10.03 -3.60
C LEU A 250 19.98 8.70 -4.35
N LEU A 251 20.92 8.63 -5.30
CA LEU A 251 21.25 7.43 -6.06
C LEU A 251 22.31 6.55 -5.39
N ALA A 252 23.07 7.06 -4.43
CA ALA A 252 24.15 6.32 -3.79
C ALA A 252 23.74 4.98 -3.19
N PRO A 253 22.55 4.83 -2.54
CA PRO A 253 22.10 3.55 -2.00
C PRO A 253 22.02 2.44 -3.03
N PHE A 254 21.61 2.75 -4.27
CA PHE A 254 21.46 1.77 -5.36
C PHE A 254 22.80 1.23 -5.87
N THR A 255 23.91 1.78 -5.42
CA THR A 255 25.27 1.32 -5.73
C THR A 255 25.97 0.69 -4.51
N SER A 256 25.24 0.43 -3.44
CA SER A 256 25.75 -0.21 -2.23
C SER A 256 26.05 -1.71 -2.45
N THR A 257 26.65 -2.35 -1.47
CA THR A 257 27.03 -3.77 -1.55
C THR A 257 25.98 -4.66 -0.88
N TYR A 258 25.98 -5.96 -1.18
CA TYR A 258 25.16 -6.94 -0.47
C TYR A 258 25.41 -6.93 1.04
N LYS A 259 26.67 -6.77 1.46
CA LYS A 259 27.02 -6.67 2.88
C LYS A 259 26.33 -5.49 3.56
N PHE A 260 26.27 -4.34 2.91
CA PHE A 260 25.53 -3.18 3.41
C PHE A 260 24.06 -3.53 3.63
N TYR A 261 23.43 -4.17 2.65
CA TYR A 261 22.01 -4.54 2.75
C TYR A 261 21.76 -5.66 3.75
N GLU A 262 22.67 -6.60 3.94
CA GLU A 262 22.59 -7.60 5.03
C GLU A 262 22.49 -6.93 6.39
N GLU A 263 23.36 -5.94 6.65
CA GLU A 263 23.43 -5.19 7.90
C GLU A 263 22.27 -4.16 8.03
N PHE A 264 21.76 -3.66 6.91
CA PHE A 264 20.65 -2.68 6.86
C PHE A 264 19.40 -3.18 7.57
N GLY A 265 19.10 -4.45 7.45
CA GLY A 265 18.05 -5.15 8.17
C GLY A 265 16.63 -4.86 7.71
N ILE A 266 15.74 -5.79 8.05
CA ILE A 266 14.29 -5.68 7.86
C ILE A 266 13.62 -5.97 9.18
N ARG A 267 12.70 -5.10 9.60
CA ARG A 267 11.75 -5.39 10.67
C ARG A 267 10.43 -5.87 10.05
N VAL A 268 9.97 -7.00 10.54
CA VAL A 268 8.69 -7.61 10.17
C VAL A 268 7.72 -7.40 11.32
N TRP A 269 6.49 -7.05 11.01
CA TRP A 269 5.37 -6.95 11.94
C TRP A 269 4.22 -7.86 11.49
N PRO A 270 3.27 -8.19 12.37
CA PRO A 270 2.07 -8.93 11.99
C PRO A 270 1.32 -8.30 10.82
N ASN A 271 0.40 -9.07 10.25
CA ASN A 271 -0.52 -8.62 9.19
C ASN A 271 0.14 -8.17 7.90
N GLY A 272 1.35 -8.65 7.60
CA GLY A 272 2.05 -8.32 6.36
C GLY A 272 2.79 -6.97 6.38
N HIS A 273 2.81 -6.28 7.51
CA HIS A 273 3.54 -5.01 7.64
C HIS A 273 5.04 -5.25 7.88
N GLY A 274 5.84 -4.26 7.51
CA GLY A 274 7.28 -4.31 7.77
C GLY A 274 8.01 -3.09 7.23
N HIS A 275 9.26 -2.91 7.64
CA HIS A 275 10.12 -1.84 7.10
C HIS A 275 11.55 -2.31 6.91
N THR A 276 12.22 -1.69 5.95
CA THR A 276 13.67 -1.77 5.77
C THR A 276 14.39 -0.64 6.50
N GLY A 277 15.68 -0.84 6.81
CA GLY A 277 16.51 0.13 7.53
C GLY A 277 16.29 0.05 9.04
N VAL A 278 17.08 -0.77 9.70
CA VAL A 278 17.00 -1.00 11.17
C VAL A 278 18.23 -0.42 11.87
N THR A 279 19.37 -0.37 11.20
CA THR A 279 20.67 0.05 11.76
C THR A 279 21.18 1.36 11.15
N ASP A 280 20.81 1.67 9.91
CA ASP A 280 21.31 2.85 9.20
C ASP A 280 20.18 3.58 8.46
N SER A 281 20.29 4.89 8.37
CA SER A 281 19.42 5.72 7.54
C SER A 281 20.14 6.16 6.27
N ILE A 282 19.51 5.88 5.14
CA ILE A 282 20.02 6.32 3.84
C ILE A 282 19.70 7.79 3.56
N HIS A 283 18.64 8.34 4.18
CA HIS A 283 18.08 9.63 3.82
C HIS A 283 17.73 10.52 5.03
N ALA A 284 18.18 10.20 6.23
CA ALA A 284 17.82 10.93 7.45
C ALA A 284 18.83 11.99 7.88
N ASP A 285 19.83 12.30 7.05
CA ASP A 285 20.73 13.41 7.33
C ASP A 285 20.05 14.75 6.98
N TYR A 286 19.79 15.55 8.01
CA TYR A 286 19.20 16.89 7.91
C TYR A 286 20.19 18.00 8.29
N SER A 287 21.48 17.66 8.49
CA SER A 287 22.52 18.60 8.94
C SER A 287 22.72 19.79 7.98
N GLU A 288 22.34 19.60 6.70
CA GLU A 288 22.45 20.63 5.68
C GLU A 288 21.18 21.51 5.55
N ILE A 289 20.16 21.31 6.40
CA ILE A 289 18.94 22.13 6.41
C ILE A 289 19.06 23.18 7.51
N PRO A 290 19.44 24.45 7.20
CA PRO A 290 19.67 25.47 8.21
C PRO A 290 18.44 25.74 9.07
N GLY A 291 18.63 25.79 10.40
CA GLY A 291 17.59 26.13 11.36
C GLY A 291 16.57 25.01 11.65
N TYR A 292 16.62 23.90 10.94
CA TYR A 292 15.61 22.84 11.16
C TYR A 292 15.81 22.12 12.49
N TRP A 293 17.06 21.85 12.88
CA TRP A 293 17.35 21.27 14.19
C TRP A 293 16.83 22.14 15.33
N GLU A 294 17.13 23.43 15.28
CA GLU A 294 16.69 24.41 16.28
C GLU A 294 15.16 24.45 16.37
N MET A 295 14.45 24.47 15.25
CA MET A 295 12.98 24.42 15.22
C MET A 295 12.43 23.14 15.87
N MET A 296 13.07 22.01 15.65
CA MET A 296 12.66 20.73 16.26
C MET A 296 12.95 20.72 17.77
N VAL A 297 14.07 21.29 18.19
CA VAL A 297 14.40 21.45 19.61
C VAL A 297 13.43 22.37 20.33
N ASP A 298 13.07 23.48 19.69
CA ASP A 298 12.06 24.43 20.24
C ASP A 298 10.67 23.78 20.37
N ALA A 299 10.29 22.95 19.39
CA ALA A 299 8.98 22.28 19.38
C ALA A 299 8.88 21.11 20.36
N TYR A 300 9.94 20.30 20.50
CA TYR A 300 9.85 19.01 21.18
C TYR A 300 10.87 18.82 22.33
N GLY A 301 11.83 19.74 22.49
CA GLY A 301 12.98 19.58 23.33
C GLY A 301 14.08 18.69 22.70
N GLU A 302 15.34 18.88 23.10
CA GLU A 302 16.52 18.27 22.48
C GLU A 302 16.45 16.73 22.43
N ALA A 303 16.10 16.10 23.55
CA ALA A 303 16.07 14.64 23.63
C ALA A 303 15.02 14.02 22.68
N ARG A 304 13.83 14.62 22.60
CA ARG A 304 12.75 14.16 21.71
C ARG A 304 13.06 14.45 20.26
N ALA A 305 13.58 15.66 19.94
CA ALA A 305 14.01 16.02 18.59
C ALA A 305 15.07 15.05 18.07
N LYS A 306 16.05 14.70 18.91
CA LYS A 306 17.07 13.70 18.55
C LYS A 306 16.48 12.33 18.28
N ALA A 307 15.52 11.88 19.10
CA ALA A 307 14.85 10.60 18.89
C ALA A 307 14.02 10.58 17.60
N ILE A 308 13.27 11.66 17.30
CA ILE A 308 12.48 11.78 16.08
C ILE A 308 13.36 11.74 14.83
N LEU A 309 14.41 12.58 14.79
CA LEU A 309 15.26 12.71 13.61
C LEU A 309 16.24 11.54 13.47
N GLY A 310 16.55 10.85 14.56
CA GLY A 310 17.37 9.65 14.56
C GLY A 310 16.65 8.36 14.15
N ASP A 311 15.33 8.40 13.92
CA ASP A 311 14.59 7.24 13.40
C ASP A 311 14.98 7.01 11.92
N ILE A 312 15.43 5.81 11.64
CA ILE A 312 16.14 5.47 10.41
C ILE A 312 15.34 4.60 9.43
N ARG A 313 14.06 4.38 9.66
CA ARG A 313 13.20 3.56 8.80
C ARG A 313 13.22 4.07 7.37
N HIS A 314 13.58 3.17 6.44
CA HIS A 314 13.72 3.56 5.03
C HIS A 314 12.39 3.45 4.28
N ASN A 315 11.91 2.23 4.05
CA ASN A 315 10.62 1.96 3.43
C ASN A 315 9.75 1.21 4.42
N THR A 316 8.58 1.72 4.75
CA THR A 316 7.59 1.01 5.55
C THR A 316 6.41 0.62 4.68
N VAL A 317 6.18 -0.67 4.55
CA VAL A 317 5.01 -1.23 3.89
C VAL A 317 3.89 -1.40 4.92
N TYR A 318 2.76 -0.80 4.64
CA TYR A 318 1.49 -1.09 5.28
C TYR A 318 0.68 -1.92 4.32
N PHE A 319 0.71 -3.22 4.52
CA PHE A 319 -0.04 -4.16 3.69
C PHE A 319 -1.55 -3.87 3.77
N PRO A 320 -2.31 -3.91 2.65
CA PRO A 320 -1.82 -4.29 1.32
C PRO A 320 -1.45 -3.13 0.40
N ASN A 321 -1.79 -1.86 0.70
CA ASN A 321 -1.90 -0.88 -0.37
C ASN A 321 -1.02 0.37 -0.28
N ILE A 322 -0.21 0.53 0.75
CA ILE A 322 0.69 1.70 0.82
C ILE A 322 2.12 1.38 1.26
N MET A 323 3.03 2.23 0.79
CA MET A 323 4.40 2.34 1.28
C MET A 323 4.67 3.77 1.71
N VAL A 324 5.22 3.94 2.90
CA VAL A 324 5.61 5.22 3.49
C VAL A 324 7.12 5.29 3.62
N LYS A 325 7.70 6.43 3.21
CA LYS A 325 9.09 6.78 3.50
C LYS A 325 9.12 8.01 4.40
N GLY A 326 9.15 7.76 5.70
CA GLY A 326 9.06 8.79 6.74
C GLY A 326 10.12 9.89 6.62
N PRO A 327 11.44 9.56 6.51
CA PRO A 327 12.51 10.56 6.39
C PRO A 327 12.45 11.46 5.17
N ILE A 328 11.71 11.09 4.13
CA ILE A 328 11.55 11.86 2.88
C ILE A 328 10.12 12.35 2.68
N GLN A 329 9.22 12.05 3.57
CA GLN A 329 7.81 12.46 3.54
C GLN A 329 7.11 12.12 2.20
N THR A 330 7.28 10.88 1.74
CA THR A 330 6.57 10.36 0.56
C THR A 330 5.68 9.20 0.94
N LEU A 331 4.57 9.08 0.21
CA LEU A 331 3.61 7.99 0.30
C LEU A 331 3.35 7.47 -1.10
N ARG A 332 3.47 6.16 -1.31
CA ARG A 332 3.02 5.49 -2.53
C ARG A 332 1.78 4.67 -2.22
N VAL A 333 0.75 4.86 -3.03
CA VAL A 333 -0.52 4.12 -2.94
C VAL A 333 -0.61 3.18 -4.12
N PHE A 334 -0.89 1.92 -3.87
CA PHE A 334 -1.07 0.89 -4.87
C PHE A 334 -2.56 0.61 -5.04
N LEU A 335 -3.07 0.85 -6.23
CA LEU A 335 -4.48 0.72 -6.59
C LEU A 335 -4.63 -0.38 -7.64
N PRO A 336 -4.96 -1.62 -7.23
CA PRO A 336 -5.13 -2.74 -8.15
C PRO A 336 -6.34 -2.50 -9.07
N LEU A 337 -6.16 -2.66 -10.39
CA LEU A 337 -7.22 -2.52 -11.39
C LEU A 337 -7.56 -3.83 -12.10
N ALA A 338 -6.59 -4.72 -12.24
CA ALA A 338 -6.71 -6.06 -12.80
C ALA A 338 -5.56 -6.93 -12.27
N ALA A 339 -5.60 -8.22 -12.52
CA ALA A 339 -4.54 -9.15 -12.14
C ALA A 339 -3.15 -8.72 -12.69
N ASP A 340 -3.13 -8.00 -13.81
CA ASP A 340 -1.91 -7.55 -14.48
C ASP A 340 -1.81 -6.01 -14.61
N LYS A 341 -2.55 -5.27 -13.78
CA LYS A 341 -2.61 -3.83 -13.92
C LYS A 341 -2.81 -3.13 -12.58
N THR A 342 -1.85 -2.28 -12.20
CA THR A 342 -1.87 -1.51 -10.96
C THR A 342 -1.61 -0.04 -11.24
N LEU A 343 -2.51 0.84 -10.81
CA LEU A 343 -2.26 2.28 -10.79
C LEU A 343 -1.47 2.62 -9.53
N VAL A 344 -0.39 3.36 -9.68
CA VAL A 344 0.40 3.87 -8.55
C VAL A 344 0.24 5.37 -8.46
N GLU A 345 0.00 5.84 -7.25
CA GLU A 345 0.03 7.26 -6.91
C GLU A 345 1.20 7.51 -5.95
N SER A 346 2.10 8.42 -6.31
CA SER A 346 3.19 8.84 -5.44
C SER A 346 2.94 10.26 -4.95
N TRP A 347 2.66 10.39 -3.67
CA TRP A 347 2.31 11.62 -2.97
C TRP A 347 3.49 12.17 -2.19
N THR A 348 3.52 13.49 -2.02
CA THR A 348 4.52 14.21 -1.24
C THR A 348 3.86 15.03 -0.16
N PHE A 349 4.46 15.05 1.03
CA PHE A 349 3.99 15.86 2.14
C PHE A 349 4.99 16.95 2.47
N ARG A 350 4.47 18.13 2.76
CA ARG A 350 5.19 19.20 3.42
C ARG A 350 5.06 19.02 4.94
N LEU A 351 6.14 19.18 5.65
CA LEU A 351 6.16 19.29 7.10
C LEU A 351 5.74 20.73 7.48
N ALA A 352 4.59 20.88 8.15
CA ALA A 352 4.11 22.19 8.56
C ALA A 352 5.12 22.87 9.52
N GLY A 353 5.43 24.15 9.29
CA GLY A 353 6.40 24.90 10.07
C GLY A 353 7.87 24.62 9.75
N ALA A 354 8.18 23.64 8.89
CA ALA A 354 9.55 23.31 8.53
C ALA A 354 10.09 24.14 7.35
N PRO A 355 11.43 24.29 7.20
CA PRO A 355 12.02 25.00 6.07
C PRO A 355 11.64 24.42 4.71
N ASP A 356 11.45 25.29 3.70
CA ASP A 356 11.11 24.92 2.32
C ASP A 356 12.11 23.96 1.66
N GLN A 357 13.36 23.99 2.08
CA GLN A 357 14.42 23.09 1.60
C GLN A 357 14.08 21.60 1.84
N LEU A 358 13.38 21.28 2.94
CA LEU A 358 12.91 19.91 3.19
C LEU A 358 11.91 19.45 2.14
N PHE A 359 10.94 20.30 1.82
CA PHE A 359 9.96 19.97 0.78
C PHE A 359 10.60 19.91 -0.62
N ALA A 360 11.54 20.79 -0.91
CA ALA A 360 12.32 20.73 -2.15
C ALA A 360 13.08 19.38 -2.28
N ARG A 361 13.67 18.89 -1.18
CA ARG A 361 14.32 17.57 -1.11
C ARG A 361 13.31 16.42 -1.34
N THR A 362 12.13 16.50 -0.72
CA THR A 362 11.03 15.55 -0.93
C THR A 362 10.63 15.50 -2.41
N LEU A 363 10.44 16.65 -3.05
CA LEU A 363 10.10 16.73 -4.48
C LEU A 363 11.23 16.18 -5.37
N LEU A 364 12.48 16.50 -5.06
CA LEU A 364 13.63 15.98 -5.80
C LEU A 364 13.66 14.45 -5.72
N TYR A 365 13.50 13.88 -4.52
CA TYR A 365 13.44 12.44 -4.31
C TYR A 365 12.30 11.82 -5.14
N ASN A 366 11.09 12.35 -5.03
CA ASN A 366 9.92 11.81 -5.71
C ASN A 366 10.10 11.80 -7.24
N ARG A 367 10.76 12.82 -7.80
CA ARG A 367 11.05 12.90 -9.23
C ARG A 367 12.22 12.02 -9.67
N THR A 368 13.25 11.89 -8.84
CA THR A 368 14.47 11.14 -9.19
C THR A 368 14.30 9.64 -9.03
N ILE A 369 13.47 9.20 -8.06
CA ILE A 369 13.33 7.79 -7.69
C ILE A 369 11.96 7.23 -8.09
N ASN A 370 10.86 7.93 -7.73
CA ASN A 370 9.51 7.37 -7.87
C ASN A 370 8.84 7.67 -9.22
N ALA A 371 9.31 8.65 -9.99
CA ALA A 371 8.68 8.98 -11.26
C ALA A 371 8.93 7.87 -12.30
N PRO A 372 7.97 7.59 -13.20
CA PRO A 372 8.13 6.54 -14.22
C PRO A 372 9.22 6.85 -15.24
N THR A 373 9.59 8.11 -15.38
CA THR A 373 10.68 8.59 -16.25
C THR A 373 11.93 8.96 -15.47
N SER A 374 12.04 8.50 -14.22
CA SER A 374 13.20 8.75 -13.36
C SER A 374 14.38 7.84 -13.73
N ILE A 375 15.52 8.07 -13.06
CA ILE A 375 16.71 7.24 -13.24
C ILE A 375 16.49 5.81 -12.69
N VAL A 376 15.63 5.65 -11.68
CA VAL A 376 15.40 4.38 -10.98
C VAL A 376 14.07 3.72 -11.39
N GLY A 377 12.99 4.48 -11.39
CA GLY A 377 11.63 3.92 -11.50
C GLY A 377 11.36 3.16 -12.80
N HIS A 378 11.99 3.53 -13.93
CA HIS A 378 11.78 2.83 -15.19
C HIS A 378 12.38 1.43 -15.21
N ASP A 379 13.47 1.18 -14.47
CA ASP A 379 14.07 -0.16 -14.36
C ASP A 379 13.09 -1.12 -13.65
N ASP A 380 12.48 -0.65 -12.55
CA ASP A 380 11.47 -1.42 -11.84
C ASP A 380 10.25 -1.73 -12.71
N LEU A 381 9.74 -0.72 -13.46
CA LEU A 381 8.61 -0.88 -14.37
C LEU A 381 8.86 -2.00 -15.38
N GLU A 382 10.04 -2.04 -15.99
CA GLU A 382 10.45 -3.05 -16.94
C GLU A 382 10.52 -4.44 -16.28
N MET A 383 11.08 -4.53 -15.07
CA MET A 383 11.19 -5.81 -14.37
C MET A 383 9.82 -6.37 -13.99
N TYR A 384 8.91 -5.54 -13.50
CA TYR A 384 7.54 -5.98 -13.17
C TYR A 384 6.79 -6.50 -14.40
N GLU A 385 6.88 -5.82 -15.55
CA GLU A 385 6.25 -6.27 -16.79
C GLU A 385 6.84 -7.59 -17.28
N ARG A 386 8.18 -7.77 -17.16
CA ARG A 386 8.85 -9.04 -17.48
C ARG A 386 8.43 -10.17 -16.55
N ILE A 387 8.32 -9.93 -15.25
CA ILE A 387 7.85 -10.92 -14.29
C ILE A 387 6.41 -11.32 -14.62
N GLN A 388 5.51 -10.35 -14.81
CA GLN A 388 4.11 -10.60 -15.15
C GLN A 388 3.96 -11.44 -16.43
N THR A 389 4.79 -11.16 -17.42
CA THR A 389 4.81 -11.92 -18.69
C THR A 389 5.42 -13.30 -18.51
N GLY A 390 6.53 -13.39 -17.78
CA GLY A 390 7.23 -14.65 -17.52
C GLY A 390 6.40 -15.66 -16.76
N LEU A 391 5.61 -15.20 -15.77
CA LEU A 391 4.73 -16.07 -14.97
C LEU A 391 3.59 -16.72 -15.79
N ARG A 392 3.30 -16.21 -16.99
CA ARG A 392 2.32 -16.81 -17.91
C ARG A 392 2.90 -17.95 -18.75
N ALA A 393 4.25 -18.08 -18.79
CA ALA A 393 4.88 -19.14 -19.54
C ALA A 393 4.70 -20.50 -18.84
N ASP A 394 4.64 -21.56 -19.64
CA ASP A 394 4.69 -22.93 -19.10
C ASP A 394 6.08 -23.23 -18.55
N GLY A 395 6.14 -23.92 -17.42
CA GLY A 395 7.40 -24.24 -16.75
C GLY A 395 7.20 -24.43 -15.26
N HIS A 396 7.87 -23.61 -14.46
CA HIS A 396 7.69 -23.66 -13.02
C HIS A 396 6.42 -22.88 -12.61
N GLU A 397 5.52 -23.55 -11.89
CA GLU A 397 4.28 -22.91 -11.38
C GLU A 397 4.52 -22.14 -10.08
N TRP A 398 5.66 -22.34 -9.43
CA TRP A 398 5.98 -21.81 -8.11
C TRP A 398 7.06 -20.73 -8.15
N VAL A 399 6.78 -19.61 -7.49
CA VAL A 399 7.70 -18.51 -7.24
C VAL A 399 8.40 -18.75 -5.91
N ASN A 400 9.73 -18.66 -5.91
CA ASN A 400 10.56 -18.92 -4.74
C ASN A 400 10.61 -17.72 -3.80
N VAL A 401 10.41 -17.95 -2.50
CA VAL A 401 10.52 -16.97 -1.42
C VAL A 401 11.28 -17.55 -0.20
N GLN A 402 12.30 -18.40 -0.47
CA GLN A 402 12.96 -19.19 0.59
C GLN A 402 14.30 -18.63 1.07
N ARG A 403 14.77 -17.48 0.52
CA ARG A 403 16.07 -16.95 0.95
C ARG A 403 16.06 -16.64 2.45
N LEU A 404 17.03 -17.25 3.15
CA LEU A 404 17.14 -17.22 4.60
C LEU A 404 15.87 -17.70 5.34
N TYR A 405 15.16 -18.67 4.76
CA TYR A 405 14.04 -19.34 5.42
C TYR A 405 14.57 -20.20 6.59
N ASN A 406 13.84 -20.16 7.71
CA ASN A 406 14.05 -21.02 8.86
C ASN A 406 12.76 -21.77 9.18
N GLU A 407 12.84 -23.07 9.47
CA GLU A 407 11.67 -23.90 9.81
C GLU A 407 10.99 -23.46 11.13
N ASP A 408 11.74 -22.80 12.01
CA ASP A 408 11.25 -22.25 13.28
C ASP A 408 10.62 -20.85 13.11
N GLU A 409 10.38 -20.38 11.89
CA GLU A 409 9.73 -19.09 11.66
C GLU A 409 8.30 -19.09 12.18
N GLU A 410 8.02 -18.24 13.17
CA GLU A 410 6.66 -18.01 13.65
C GLU A 410 5.93 -17.02 12.74
N PRO A 411 4.79 -17.39 12.11
CA PRO A 411 3.94 -16.44 11.43
C PRO A 411 3.53 -15.30 12.38
N ASP A 412 3.45 -14.08 11.85
CA ASP A 412 3.05 -12.88 12.62
C ASP A 412 3.97 -12.46 13.80
N ALA A 413 5.15 -13.01 13.91
CA ALA A 413 6.10 -12.54 14.88
C ALA A 413 6.65 -11.15 14.52
N THR A 414 6.76 -10.26 15.52
CA THR A 414 7.56 -9.05 15.37
C THR A 414 9.03 -9.42 15.49
N VAL A 415 9.79 -9.32 14.40
CA VAL A 415 11.18 -9.75 14.33
C VAL A 415 12.03 -8.82 13.47
N VAL A 416 13.31 -8.71 13.80
CA VAL A 416 14.32 -8.10 12.93
C VAL A 416 15.13 -9.22 12.30
N VAL A 417 15.28 -9.16 10.99
CA VAL A 417 16.00 -10.15 10.20
C VAL A 417 17.09 -9.48 9.35
N ASN A 418 18.00 -10.30 8.83
CA ASN A 418 18.96 -9.87 7.82
C ASN A 418 18.24 -9.16 6.65
N GLY A 419 18.80 -8.05 6.19
CA GLY A 419 18.17 -7.21 5.18
C GLY A 419 17.94 -7.89 3.84
N THR A 420 18.68 -8.96 3.53
CA THR A 420 18.50 -9.74 2.29
C THR A 420 17.51 -10.91 2.45
N SER A 421 16.87 -11.06 3.62
CA SER A 421 15.88 -12.11 3.88
C SER A 421 14.56 -11.86 3.13
N GLU A 422 13.95 -12.93 2.61
CA GLU A 422 12.59 -12.90 2.06
C GLU A 422 11.50 -13.13 3.12
N ARG A 423 11.84 -13.02 4.41
CA ARG A 423 10.90 -13.16 5.53
C ARG A 423 9.70 -12.21 5.40
N GLN A 424 9.92 -10.96 4.95
CA GLN A 424 8.84 -10.00 4.78
C GLN A 424 7.88 -10.42 3.65
N MET A 425 8.37 -11.00 2.56
CA MET A 425 7.52 -11.54 1.49
C MET A 425 6.66 -12.70 2.00
N ARG A 426 7.26 -13.65 2.73
CA ARG A 426 6.52 -14.74 3.38
C ARG A 426 5.44 -14.22 4.34
N ASN A 427 5.76 -13.20 5.12
CA ASN A 427 4.80 -12.54 6.01
C ASN A 427 3.61 -11.93 5.25
N GLN A 428 3.85 -11.28 4.11
CA GLN A 428 2.80 -10.72 3.26
C GLN A 428 1.87 -11.82 2.71
N PHE A 429 2.42 -12.96 2.27
CA PHE A 429 1.61 -14.07 1.78
C PHE A 429 0.86 -14.82 2.88
N ASN A 430 1.42 -14.91 4.08
CA ASN A 430 0.69 -15.41 5.25
C ASN A 430 -0.52 -14.52 5.58
N ALA A 431 -0.34 -13.20 5.58
CA ALA A 431 -1.43 -12.25 5.73
C ALA A 431 -2.43 -12.34 4.57
N TRP A 432 -1.96 -12.49 3.33
CA TRP A 432 -2.80 -12.67 2.16
C TRP A 432 -3.72 -13.88 2.31
N VAL A 433 -3.20 -15.07 2.63
CA VAL A 433 -4.01 -16.28 2.85
C VAL A 433 -5.05 -16.05 3.93
N ARG A 434 -4.67 -15.48 5.06
CA ARG A 434 -5.56 -15.21 6.18
C ARG A 434 -6.75 -14.37 5.76
N TYR A 435 -6.51 -13.22 5.11
CA TYR A 435 -7.59 -12.31 4.73
C TYR A 435 -8.39 -12.80 3.54
N MET A 436 -7.81 -13.57 2.65
CA MET A 436 -8.53 -14.23 1.54
C MET A 436 -9.52 -15.30 2.01
N THR A 437 -9.26 -15.94 3.15
CA THR A 437 -10.09 -17.06 3.65
C THR A 437 -10.92 -16.71 4.88
N LEU A 438 -10.80 -15.51 5.43
CA LEU A 438 -11.45 -15.09 6.67
C LEU A 438 -12.95 -15.27 6.65
N ASP A 439 -13.64 -14.75 5.63
CA ASP A 439 -15.10 -14.82 5.51
C ASP A 439 -15.62 -16.22 5.16
N MET A 440 -14.75 -17.09 4.62
CA MET A 440 -15.11 -18.43 4.18
C MET A 440 -15.10 -19.42 5.34
N THR A 441 -14.34 -19.17 6.39
CA THR A 441 -14.15 -20.13 7.49
C THR A 441 -14.75 -19.67 8.81
N GLY A 442 -15.05 -18.38 8.96
CA GLY A 442 -15.48 -17.78 10.23
C GLY A 442 -14.42 -17.83 11.34
N ASP A 443 -13.19 -18.26 11.01
CA ASP A 443 -12.09 -18.47 11.97
C ASP A 443 -11.02 -17.40 11.82
N MET A 444 -10.85 -16.59 12.85
CA MET A 444 -9.79 -15.57 12.94
C MET A 444 -8.40 -16.18 13.22
N THR A 445 -8.33 -17.44 13.57
CA THR A 445 -7.09 -18.10 13.99
C THR A 445 -6.34 -18.81 12.87
N GLY A 446 -6.55 -18.50 11.60
CA GLY A 446 -5.95 -19.15 10.43
C GLY A 446 -4.47 -19.53 10.59
N ASN A 447 -4.21 -20.38 11.60
CA ASN A 447 -2.91 -20.98 11.86
C ASN A 447 -2.63 -22.02 10.77
N MET A 448 -1.54 -21.90 10.06
CA MET A 448 -1.04 -22.84 9.06
C MET A 448 -0.56 -24.19 9.69
N THR A 449 -1.04 -24.56 10.87
CA THR A 449 -0.81 -25.87 11.49
C THR A 449 -1.88 -26.88 11.08
N GLY A 450 -2.24 -26.91 9.79
CA GLY A 450 -2.96 -28.05 9.24
C GLY A 450 -1.98 -29.18 8.99
N ASP A 451 -2.15 -30.30 9.71
CA ASP A 451 -1.46 -31.55 9.41
C ASP A 451 -1.50 -31.80 7.91
N MET A 452 -0.34 -31.82 7.27
CA MET A 452 -0.25 -32.21 5.87
C MET A 452 -0.65 -33.68 5.76
N ASP A 453 -1.78 -33.94 5.13
CA ASP A 453 -2.15 -35.29 4.72
C ASP A 453 -1.06 -35.84 3.80
N PRO A 454 -0.34 -36.91 4.19
CA PRO A 454 0.71 -37.50 3.36
C PRO A 454 0.20 -38.06 2.03
N ALA A 455 -1.11 -38.12 1.80
CA ALA A 455 -1.71 -38.63 0.56
C ALA A 455 -1.64 -37.62 -0.62
N ALA A 456 -1.42 -36.34 -0.37
CA ALA A 456 -1.29 -35.34 -1.45
C ALA A 456 0.09 -35.36 -2.15
N ALA A 457 1.08 -36.04 -1.58
CA ALA A 457 2.42 -36.18 -2.17
C ALA A 457 2.51 -37.27 -3.29
N ALA A 458 1.43 -38.00 -3.55
CA ALA A 458 1.45 -39.19 -4.43
C ALA A 458 0.94 -38.95 -5.88
N LEU A 459 0.65 -37.70 -6.29
CA LEU A 459 0.03 -37.44 -7.61
C LEU A 459 0.97 -36.99 -8.73
N ASN A 460 2.30 -37.11 -8.58
CA ASN A 460 3.19 -37.03 -9.75
C ASN A 460 4.42 -37.93 -9.55
N PRO A 461 4.50 -39.10 -10.18
CA PRO A 461 5.73 -39.84 -10.24
C PRO A 461 6.70 -39.13 -11.20
N ALA A 462 7.92 -38.86 -10.71
CA ALA A 462 9.01 -38.33 -11.50
C ALA A 462 9.27 -39.26 -12.74
N PRO A 463 9.57 -38.70 -13.93
CA PRO A 463 9.95 -39.51 -15.05
C PRO A 463 11.30 -40.18 -14.77
N ALA A 464 11.34 -41.50 -15.01
CA ALA A 464 12.51 -42.33 -14.84
C ALA A 464 13.71 -41.83 -15.65
N ALA A 465 14.83 -41.69 -14.99
CA ALA A 465 16.14 -41.50 -15.63
C ALA A 465 16.50 -42.72 -16.46
N GLY A 466 16.82 -42.49 -17.75
CA GLY A 466 17.43 -43.56 -18.59
C GLY A 466 17.22 -43.36 -20.07
N ALA A 467 18.18 -42.71 -20.73
CA ALA A 467 18.79 -43.19 -22.00
C ALA A 467 19.80 -42.14 -22.51
N GLU A 468 21.05 -42.50 -22.41
CA GLU A 468 22.16 -41.85 -23.13
C GLU A 468 21.89 -41.85 -24.64
N ARG A 469 22.09 -40.70 -25.29
CA ARG A 469 22.26 -40.64 -26.75
C ARG A 469 23.67 -40.18 -27.08
N PRO A 470 24.32 -40.83 -28.03
CA PRO A 470 25.68 -40.52 -28.37
C PRO A 470 25.79 -39.25 -29.21
N VAL A 471 26.93 -38.58 -29.01
CA VAL A 471 27.44 -37.44 -29.77
C VAL A 471 27.73 -37.85 -31.21
N ALA A 472 27.24 -37.08 -32.15
CA ALA A 472 27.87 -36.86 -33.47
C ALA A 472 27.62 -35.40 -33.87
#